data_16e3d658cc36c27a6ae99884f769f5b4
#
_entry.id   16e3d658cc36c27a6ae99884f769f5b4
#
_cell.length_a   1.000
_cell.length_b   1.000
_cell.length_c   1.000
_cell.angle_alpha   90.00
_cell.angle_beta   90.00
_cell.angle_gamma   90.00
#
_symmetry.space_group_name_H-M   'P 1'
#
loop_
_entity.id
_entity.type
_entity.pdbx_description
1 polymer ?
#
loop_
_entity_poly.entity_id
_entity_poly.type
_entity_poly.pdbx_seq_one_letter_code
_entity_poly.pdbx_strand_id
1 'polypeptide(L)'
;MTLKDTLPKFHNTFFPILDVLKNGETLHYIDLYKKVREKYYSDLSQEAIKLMTKSGTNILFDRIGWGKSYLKQSKLLDYPTRGMVKITNKGIEILSTNKFTLQDLKNDPDYLEYQRIKELDKVKEQSISLQTIDETPQDLIDTGIESIEKEVKFELLVRLKSMDPYDFERVILVLLKKMGYGEYVETSKSR
;
A
#
# COMPACT_ATOMS: atom_id res chain seq x y z
N MET A 1 -17.60 -3.09 3.36
CA MET A 1 -16.28 -3.22 4.01
C MET A 1 -15.46 -4.15 3.13
N THR A 2 -14.36 -3.67 2.56
CA THR A 2 -13.52 -4.50 1.69
C THR A 2 -12.53 -5.30 2.52
N LEU A 3 -11.98 -6.39 1.96
CA LEU A 3 -10.90 -7.15 2.65
C LEU A 3 -9.68 -6.25 2.97
N LYS A 4 -9.43 -5.22 2.16
CA LYS A 4 -8.36 -4.25 2.41
C LYS A 4 -8.61 -3.42 3.68
N ASP A 5 -9.88 -3.16 4.04
CA ASP A 5 -10.26 -2.41 5.24
C ASP A 5 -10.03 -3.20 6.54
N THR A 6 -9.90 -4.53 6.46
CA THR A 6 -9.57 -5.38 7.61
C THR A 6 -8.08 -5.35 7.97
N LEU A 7 -7.22 -4.92 7.04
CA LEU A 7 -5.79 -4.79 7.29
C LEU A 7 -5.48 -3.52 8.10
N PRO A 8 -4.50 -3.56 9.03
CA PRO A 8 -4.11 -2.39 9.82
C PRO A 8 -3.61 -1.27 8.90
N LYS A 9 -3.92 -0.02 9.22
CA LYS A 9 -3.23 1.12 8.62
C LYS A 9 -1.76 1.14 9.05
N PHE A 10 -0.85 1.77 8.30
CA PHE A 10 0.58 1.75 8.60
C PHE A 10 0.92 2.28 9.99
N HIS A 11 0.23 3.30 10.47
CA HIS A 11 0.46 3.85 11.82
C HIS A 11 0.02 2.90 12.94
N ASN A 12 -0.92 1.99 12.69
CA ASN A 12 -1.29 0.94 13.64
C ASN A 12 -0.19 -0.14 13.77
N THR A 13 0.80 -0.14 12.89
CA THR A 13 1.96 -1.03 12.97
C THR A 13 3.10 -0.50 13.84
N PHE A 14 3.04 0.75 14.30
CA PHE A 14 4.11 1.39 15.10
C PHE A 14 4.41 0.61 16.38
N PHE A 15 3.41 0.42 17.22
CA PHE A 15 3.55 -0.34 18.46
C PHE A 15 3.98 -1.80 18.20
N PRO A 16 3.34 -2.56 17.30
CA PRO A 16 3.76 -3.90 16.94
C PRO A 16 5.25 -4.01 16.53
N ILE A 17 5.75 -3.06 15.75
CA ILE A 17 7.15 -3.05 15.32
C ILE A 17 8.09 -2.83 16.51
N LEU A 18 7.82 -1.83 17.34
CA LEU A 18 8.64 -1.52 18.50
C LEU A 18 8.64 -2.67 19.53
N ASP A 19 7.47 -3.28 19.78
CA ASP A 19 7.36 -4.37 20.75
C ASP A 19 8.06 -5.67 20.29
N VAL A 20 8.08 -5.95 19.01
CA VAL A 20 8.87 -7.09 18.47
C VAL A 20 10.37 -6.87 18.67
N LEU A 21 10.83 -5.62 18.65
CA LEU A 21 12.24 -5.25 18.80
C LEU A 21 12.64 -4.88 20.24
N LYS A 22 11.74 -4.95 21.21
CA LYS A 22 11.94 -4.44 22.59
C LYS A 22 13.14 -5.00 23.32
N ASN A 23 13.59 -6.20 22.99
CA ASN A 23 14.76 -6.83 23.60
C ASN A 23 16.10 -6.27 23.07
N GLY A 24 16.06 -5.28 22.16
CA GLY A 24 17.26 -4.68 21.58
C GLY A 24 17.94 -5.54 20.51
N GLU A 25 17.32 -6.64 20.09
CA GLU A 25 17.83 -7.49 19.01
C GLU A 25 17.85 -6.72 17.68
N THR A 26 18.86 -7.02 16.88
CA THR A 26 18.92 -6.54 15.50
C THR A 26 18.32 -7.60 14.59
N LEU A 27 17.23 -7.27 13.88
CA LEU A 27 16.54 -8.18 12.97
C LEU A 27 16.69 -7.75 11.52
N HIS A 28 16.71 -8.71 10.60
CA HIS A 28 16.50 -8.40 9.20
C HIS A 28 15.04 -7.97 8.98
N TYR A 29 14.79 -6.99 8.11
CA TYR A 29 13.44 -6.40 7.95
C TYR A 29 12.37 -7.43 7.53
N ILE A 30 12.74 -8.46 6.75
CA ILE A 30 11.82 -9.54 6.36
C ILE A 30 11.38 -10.35 7.60
N ASP A 31 12.33 -10.65 8.51
CA ASP A 31 12.04 -11.41 9.72
C ASP A 31 11.22 -10.57 10.71
N LEU A 32 11.50 -9.25 10.77
CA LEU A 32 10.67 -8.31 11.51
C LEU A 32 9.21 -8.35 11.01
N TYR A 33 8.97 -8.30 9.69
CA TYR A 33 7.62 -8.33 9.12
C TYR A 33 6.89 -9.63 9.44
N LYS A 34 7.59 -10.77 9.36
CA LYS A 34 7.03 -12.08 9.74
C LYS A 34 6.66 -12.12 11.22
N LYS A 35 7.58 -11.72 12.11
CA LYS A 35 7.34 -11.70 13.57
C LYS A 35 6.17 -10.76 13.95
N VAL A 36 6.08 -9.57 13.32
CA VAL A 36 4.97 -8.63 13.53
C VAL A 36 3.65 -9.27 13.08
N ARG A 37 3.59 -9.88 11.88
CA ARG A 37 2.41 -10.57 11.38
C ARG A 37 1.99 -11.71 12.32
N GLU A 38 2.92 -12.56 12.71
CA GLU A 38 2.65 -13.72 13.56
C GLU A 38 2.13 -13.33 14.95
N LYS A 39 2.71 -12.28 15.54
CA LYS A 39 2.35 -11.86 16.90
C LYS A 39 1.08 -11.02 16.99
N TYR A 40 0.82 -10.16 15.99
CA TYR A 40 -0.24 -9.14 16.08
C TYR A 40 -1.36 -9.31 15.06
N TYR A 41 -1.13 -10.08 14.01
CA TYR A 41 -2.05 -10.20 12.87
C TYR A 41 -2.30 -11.66 12.49
N SER A 42 -2.14 -12.59 13.44
CA SER A 42 -2.42 -14.01 13.26
C SER A 42 -3.90 -14.30 12.98
N ASP A 43 -4.81 -13.45 13.50
CA ASP A 43 -6.25 -13.61 13.39
C ASP A 43 -6.83 -13.10 12.06
N LEU A 44 -6.00 -12.48 11.22
CA LEU A 44 -6.41 -12.07 9.88
C LEU A 44 -6.69 -13.28 9.00
N SER A 45 -7.73 -13.19 8.16
CA SER A 45 -8.03 -14.26 7.20
C SER A 45 -6.89 -14.49 6.22
N GLN A 46 -6.77 -15.72 5.72
CA GLN A 46 -5.73 -16.05 4.73
C GLN A 46 -5.86 -15.24 3.43
N GLU A 47 -7.09 -14.88 3.06
CA GLU A 47 -7.34 -14.01 1.92
C GLU A 47 -6.82 -12.59 2.16
N ALA A 48 -7.04 -12.02 3.36
CA ALA A 48 -6.55 -10.70 3.72
C ALA A 48 -5.01 -10.66 3.76
N ILE A 49 -4.37 -11.68 4.34
CA ILE A 49 -2.90 -11.78 4.41
C ILE A 49 -2.26 -11.88 3.01
N LYS A 50 -2.95 -12.48 2.04
CA LYS A 50 -2.45 -12.65 0.67
C LYS A 50 -2.74 -11.46 -0.25
N LEU A 51 -3.44 -10.42 0.22
CA LEU A 51 -3.75 -9.26 -0.60
C LEU A 51 -2.45 -8.57 -1.07
N MET A 52 -2.46 -8.27 -2.37
CA MET A 52 -1.36 -7.57 -3.04
C MET A 52 -1.81 -6.19 -3.51
N THR A 53 -0.87 -5.27 -3.55
CA THR A 53 -1.01 -3.98 -4.26
C THR A 53 -1.06 -4.22 -5.77
N LYS A 54 -1.46 -3.23 -6.55
CA LYS A 54 -1.40 -3.30 -8.03
C LYS A 54 0.04 -3.48 -8.55
N SER A 55 1.04 -3.06 -7.76
CA SER A 55 2.46 -3.28 -8.08
C SER A 55 3.00 -4.67 -7.69
N GLY A 56 2.17 -5.55 -7.10
CA GLY A 56 2.55 -6.90 -6.72
C GLY A 56 3.26 -7.01 -5.37
N THR A 57 3.17 -5.99 -4.52
CA THR A 57 3.70 -6.02 -3.14
C THR A 57 2.60 -6.46 -2.17
N ASN A 58 2.94 -7.26 -1.17
CA ASN A 58 1.97 -7.64 -0.13
C ASN A 58 1.56 -6.42 0.70
N ILE A 59 0.25 -6.12 0.79
CA ILE A 59 -0.26 -4.88 1.41
C ILE A 59 0.09 -4.80 2.90
N LEU A 60 0.00 -5.90 3.66
CA LEU A 60 0.36 -5.89 5.07
C LEU A 60 1.85 -5.58 5.26
N PHE A 61 2.71 -6.20 4.46
CA PHE A 61 4.16 -5.97 4.53
C PHE A 61 4.55 -4.57 4.05
N ASP A 62 3.86 -4.02 3.05
CA ASP A 62 4.03 -2.64 2.64
C ASP A 62 3.71 -1.68 3.78
N ARG A 63 2.57 -1.86 4.46
CA ARG A 63 2.16 -1.04 5.60
C ARG A 63 3.10 -1.15 6.79
N ILE A 64 3.62 -2.35 7.11
CA ILE A 64 4.67 -2.54 8.13
C ILE A 64 5.96 -1.83 7.68
N GLY A 65 6.31 -1.93 6.41
CA GLY A 65 7.46 -1.26 5.83
C GLY A 65 7.41 0.27 5.96
N TRP A 66 6.26 0.86 5.67
CA TRP A 66 6.04 2.30 5.88
C TRP A 66 6.06 2.66 7.36
N GLY A 67 5.40 1.89 8.23
CA GLY A 67 5.49 2.09 9.68
C GLY A 67 6.93 2.10 10.18
N LYS A 68 7.72 1.12 9.78
CA LYS A 68 9.16 1.03 10.07
C LYS A 68 9.93 2.26 9.56
N SER A 69 9.61 2.75 8.37
CA SER A 69 10.27 3.92 7.78
C SER A 69 9.99 5.19 8.58
N TYR A 70 8.75 5.42 8.98
CA TYR A 70 8.37 6.57 9.81
C TYR A 70 9.02 6.52 11.21
N LEU A 71 9.05 5.35 11.84
CA LEU A 71 9.74 5.16 13.11
C LEU A 71 11.26 5.43 13.01
N LYS A 72 11.88 5.12 11.87
CA LYS A 72 13.28 5.49 11.61
C LYS A 72 13.45 7.01 11.48
N GLN A 73 12.53 7.69 10.80
CA GLN A 73 12.56 9.15 10.63
C GLN A 73 12.44 9.88 12.00
N SER A 74 11.70 9.30 12.94
CA SER A 74 11.57 9.79 14.33
C SER A 74 12.70 9.31 15.26
N LYS A 75 13.73 8.64 14.74
CA LYS A 75 14.84 8.05 15.50
C LYS A 75 14.41 7.02 16.55
N LEU A 76 13.24 6.43 16.44
CA LEU A 76 12.78 5.33 17.29
C LEU A 76 13.39 3.99 16.88
N LEU A 77 13.77 3.87 15.62
CA LEU A 77 14.52 2.75 15.08
C LEU A 77 15.84 3.22 14.49
N ASP A 78 16.80 2.30 14.44
CA ASP A 78 18.06 2.47 13.72
C ASP A 78 18.28 1.35 12.70
N TYR A 79 19.07 1.64 11.65
CA TYR A 79 19.47 0.69 10.62
C TYR A 79 20.98 0.55 10.66
N PRO A 80 21.51 -0.31 11.57
CA PRO A 80 22.96 -0.43 11.76
C PRO A 80 23.70 -0.90 10.51
N THR A 81 23.06 -1.72 9.69
CA THR A 81 23.54 -2.13 8.37
C THR A 81 22.37 -2.28 7.39
N ARG A 82 22.68 -2.41 6.10
CA ARG A 82 21.64 -2.54 5.07
C ARG A 82 20.71 -3.73 5.35
N GLY A 83 19.43 -3.48 5.41
CA GLY A 83 18.40 -4.48 5.65
C GLY A 83 18.19 -4.84 7.12
N MET A 84 19.04 -4.34 8.05
CA MET A 84 18.93 -4.63 9.48
C MET A 84 18.21 -3.49 10.20
N VAL A 85 17.42 -3.85 11.22
CA VAL A 85 16.61 -2.92 12.00
C VAL A 85 16.83 -3.21 13.48
N LYS A 86 16.99 -2.14 14.26
CA LYS A 86 17.17 -2.19 15.71
C LYS A 86 16.36 -1.07 16.37
N ILE A 87 15.79 -1.33 17.55
CA ILE A 87 15.16 -0.29 18.38
C ILE A 87 16.23 0.58 19.04
N THR A 88 15.95 1.88 19.17
CA THR A 88 16.81 2.83 19.91
C THR A 88 16.35 2.97 21.35
N ASN A 89 17.14 3.66 22.20
CA ASN A 89 16.72 3.99 23.57
C ASN A 89 15.43 4.83 23.57
N LYS A 90 15.31 5.83 22.68
CA LYS A 90 14.07 6.60 22.49
C LYS A 90 12.88 5.69 22.15
N GLY A 91 13.09 4.68 21.29
CA GLY A 91 12.06 3.69 20.95
C GLY A 91 11.63 2.84 22.16
N ILE A 92 12.56 2.45 23.02
CA ILE A 92 12.26 1.70 24.26
C ILE A 92 11.48 2.57 25.25
N GLU A 93 11.85 3.84 25.42
CA GLU A 93 11.15 4.79 26.29
C GLU A 93 9.70 4.98 25.82
N ILE A 94 9.48 5.22 24.55
CA ILE A 94 8.13 5.37 23.97
C ILE A 94 7.32 4.08 24.11
N LEU A 95 7.94 2.93 23.91
CA LEU A 95 7.26 1.64 24.08
C LEU A 95 6.74 1.49 25.53
N SER A 96 7.46 1.98 26.54
CA SER A 96 7.04 1.94 27.96
C SER A 96 5.78 2.76 28.23
N THR A 97 5.53 3.82 27.47
CA THR A 97 4.32 4.66 27.58
C THR A 97 3.10 4.04 26.88
N ASN A 98 3.30 3.01 26.11
CA ASN A 98 2.29 2.27 25.33
C ASN A 98 1.46 3.14 24.37
N LYS A 99 1.95 4.34 24.00
CA LYS A 99 1.24 5.33 23.18
C LYS A 99 2.20 6.03 22.25
N PHE A 100 2.24 5.58 21.00
CA PHE A 100 2.81 6.37 19.91
C PHE A 100 1.86 6.31 18.72
N THR A 101 1.17 7.40 18.53
CA THR A 101 0.11 7.55 17.51
C THR A 101 0.64 8.30 16.29
N LEU A 102 -0.18 8.38 15.26
CA LEU A 102 0.11 9.22 14.09
C LEU A 102 0.26 10.71 14.47
N GLN A 103 -0.49 11.17 15.50
CA GLN A 103 -0.40 12.55 15.97
C GLN A 103 0.93 12.80 16.68
N ASP A 104 1.40 11.83 17.49
CA ASP A 104 2.69 11.92 18.15
C ASP A 104 3.84 11.94 17.13
N LEU A 105 3.74 11.14 16.08
CA LEU A 105 4.68 11.19 14.95
C LEU A 105 4.73 12.58 14.31
N LYS A 106 3.56 13.17 14.01
CA LYS A 106 3.47 14.50 13.37
C LYS A 106 4.08 15.61 14.23
N ASN A 107 4.08 15.45 15.54
CA ASN A 107 4.63 16.40 16.51
C ASN A 107 6.06 16.04 16.96
N ASP A 108 6.61 14.91 16.52
CA ASP A 108 7.94 14.46 16.93
C ASP A 108 9.03 15.38 16.34
N PRO A 109 9.94 15.93 17.17
CA PRO A 109 10.96 16.88 16.71
C PRO A 109 11.92 16.30 15.68
N ASP A 110 12.31 15.03 15.83
CA ASP A 110 13.22 14.36 14.90
C ASP A 110 12.54 14.12 13.54
N TYR A 111 11.24 13.78 13.57
CA TYR A 111 10.44 13.63 12.34
C TYR A 111 10.29 14.97 11.61
N LEU A 112 9.98 16.05 12.32
CA LEU A 112 9.86 17.40 11.75
C LEU A 112 11.17 17.88 11.14
N GLU A 113 12.29 17.66 11.83
CA GLU A 113 13.62 18.00 11.31
C GLU A 113 13.96 17.18 10.06
N TYR A 114 13.65 15.88 10.04
CA TYR A 114 13.80 15.05 8.85
C TYR A 114 12.98 15.59 7.66
N GLN A 115 11.73 16.00 7.89
CA GLN A 115 10.89 16.59 6.84
C GLN A 115 11.48 17.90 6.34
N ARG A 116 11.96 18.77 7.24
CA ARG A 116 12.59 20.04 6.89
C ARG A 116 13.83 19.83 6.02
N ILE A 117 14.72 18.92 6.37
CA ILE A 117 15.91 18.60 5.59
C ILE A 117 15.49 18.09 4.19
N LYS A 118 14.52 17.19 4.15
CA LYS A 118 14.00 16.65 2.89
C LYS A 118 13.37 17.72 2.00
N GLU A 119 12.72 18.73 2.55
CA GLU A 119 12.17 19.87 1.80
C GLU A 119 13.25 20.77 1.25
N LEU A 120 14.32 21.02 2.01
CA LEU A 120 15.48 21.81 1.54
C LEU A 120 16.19 21.12 0.37
N ASP A 121 16.31 19.79 0.39
CA ASP A 121 16.85 19.02 -0.74
C ASP A 121 15.91 19.02 -1.95
N LYS A 122 14.61 19.13 -1.74
CA LYS A 122 13.56 19.15 -2.77
C LYS A 122 13.40 20.45 -3.52
N VAL A 123 13.94 21.56 -3.04
CA VAL A 123 13.96 22.84 -3.78
C VAL A 123 14.67 22.71 -5.15
N LYS A 124 15.34 21.56 -5.38
CA LYS A 124 15.93 21.20 -6.69
C LYS A 124 15.04 20.35 -7.60
N GLU A 125 13.93 19.79 -7.11
CA GLU A 125 13.00 18.97 -7.92
C GLU A 125 11.55 19.21 -7.47
N GLN A 126 10.67 19.61 -8.40
CA GLN A 126 9.23 19.79 -8.16
C GLN A 126 8.64 18.54 -7.51
N SER A 127 8.10 18.64 -6.31
CA SER A 127 7.50 17.53 -5.61
C SER A 127 6.14 17.85 -5.01
N ILE A 128 5.24 16.93 -5.26
CA ILE A 128 3.90 16.83 -4.71
C ILE A 128 3.97 16.83 -3.18
N SER A 129 3.39 17.81 -2.53
CA SER A 129 3.29 17.87 -1.07
C SER A 129 2.33 16.78 -0.57
N LEU A 130 2.85 15.82 0.18
CA LEU A 130 2.07 14.79 0.87
C LEU A 130 1.34 15.41 2.07
N GLN A 131 0.19 16.04 1.86
CA GLN A 131 -0.61 16.64 2.93
C GLN A 131 -1.52 15.63 3.68
N THR A 132 -1.62 14.38 3.25
CA THR A 132 -2.44 13.35 3.93
C THR A 132 -1.58 12.17 4.33
N ILE A 133 -1.03 12.23 5.56
CA ILE A 133 -0.23 11.13 6.16
C ILE A 133 -1.15 10.05 6.76
N ASP A 134 -2.28 9.74 6.21
CA ASP A 134 -3.16 8.68 6.74
C ASP A 134 -3.08 7.38 5.92
N GLU A 135 -2.57 7.45 4.71
CA GLU A 135 -2.39 6.33 3.78
C GLU A 135 -0.94 6.22 3.31
N THR A 136 -0.54 5.02 2.88
CA THR A 136 0.78 4.87 2.25
C THR A 136 0.76 5.47 0.84
N PRO A 137 1.91 5.91 0.29
CA PRO A 137 1.97 6.33 -1.11
C PRO A 137 1.45 5.26 -2.08
N GLN A 138 1.63 3.98 -1.77
CA GLN A 138 1.09 2.89 -2.57
C GLN A 138 -0.43 2.81 -2.49
N ASP A 139 -1.02 3.01 -1.30
CA ASP A 139 -2.48 3.08 -1.13
C ASP A 139 -3.08 4.23 -1.96
N LEU A 140 -2.42 5.39 -1.99
CA LEU A 140 -2.85 6.55 -2.78
C LEU A 140 -2.79 6.28 -4.30
N ILE A 141 -1.72 5.62 -4.77
CA ILE A 141 -1.59 5.21 -6.17
C ILE A 141 -2.69 4.23 -6.53
N ASP A 142 -2.90 3.20 -5.73
CA ASP A 142 -3.93 2.18 -5.98
C ASP A 142 -5.33 2.81 -6.02
N THR A 143 -5.65 3.70 -5.08
CA THR A 143 -6.92 4.45 -5.04
C THR A 143 -7.09 5.36 -6.26
N GLY A 144 -6.01 6.04 -6.68
CA GLY A 144 -6.01 6.87 -7.88
C GLY A 144 -6.32 6.05 -9.15
N ILE A 145 -5.67 4.90 -9.31
CA ILE A 145 -5.91 4.00 -10.44
C ILE A 145 -7.35 3.47 -10.41
N GLU A 146 -7.86 3.06 -9.24
CA GLU A 146 -9.26 2.61 -9.10
C GLU A 146 -10.27 3.69 -9.48
N SER A 147 -9.99 4.95 -9.14
CA SER A 147 -10.83 6.08 -9.52
C SER A 147 -10.88 6.27 -11.03
N ILE A 148 -9.71 6.27 -11.69
CA ILE A 148 -9.61 6.36 -13.15
C ILE A 148 -10.33 5.19 -13.82
N GLU A 149 -10.15 3.96 -13.34
CA GLU A 149 -10.84 2.79 -13.88
C GLU A 149 -12.36 2.91 -13.78
N LYS A 150 -12.88 3.42 -12.66
CA LYS A 150 -14.33 3.65 -12.48
C LYS A 150 -14.86 4.69 -13.46
N GLU A 151 -14.13 5.78 -13.64
CA GLU A 151 -14.51 6.85 -14.58
C GLU A 151 -14.51 6.34 -16.03
N VAL A 152 -13.47 5.67 -16.45
CA VAL A 152 -13.38 5.06 -17.79
C VAL A 152 -14.50 4.04 -18.03
N LYS A 153 -14.79 3.17 -17.05
CA LYS A 153 -15.91 2.23 -17.14
C LYS A 153 -17.26 2.94 -17.29
N PHE A 154 -17.45 4.01 -16.53
CA PHE A 154 -18.68 4.81 -16.62
C PHE A 154 -18.82 5.48 -17.99
N GLU A 155 -17.76 6.15 -18.48
CA GLU A 155 -17.77 6.76 -19.82
C GLU A 155 -18.03 5.73 -20.93
N LEU A 156 -17.36 4.58 -20.88
CA LEU A 156 -17.59 3.51 -21.84
C LEU A 156 -19.03 3.04 -21.81
N LEU A 157 -19.62 2.86 -20.63
CA LEU A 157 -21.01 2.44 -20.49
C LEU A 157 -21.98 3.48 -21.07
N VAL A 158 -21.72 4.78 -20.81
CA VAL A 158 -22.52 5.87 -21.39
C VAL A 158 -22.44 5.86 -22.90
N ARG A 159 -21.23 5.72 -23.49
CA ARG A 159 -21.03 5.65 -24.94
C ARG A 159 -21.73 4.44 -25.57
N LEU A 160 -21.61 3.25 -24.96
CA LEU A 160 -22.27 2.04 -25.44
C LEU A 160 -23.80 2.16 -25.42
N LYS A 161 -24.38 2.80 -24.36
CA LYS A 161 -25.82 3.01 -24.25
C LYS A 161 -26.37 4.05 -25.23
N SER A 162 -25.55 5.01 -25.66
CA SER A 162 -25.94 6.05 -26.64
C SER A 162 -25.62 5.69 -28.07
N MET A 163 -24.98 4.54 -28.31
CA MET A 163 -24.58 4.08 -29.63
C MET A 163 -25.81 3.58 -30.44
N ASP A 164 -25.75 3.75 -31.75
CA ASP A 164 -26.74 3.14 -32.65
C ASP A 164 -26.75 1.61 -32.49
N PRO A 165 -27.92 0.95 -32.50
CA PRO A 165 -28.03 -0.51 -32.33
C PRO A 165 -27.15 -1.34 -33.27
N TYR A 166 -27.01 -0.93 -34.52
CA TYR A 166 -26.15 -1.65 -35.50
C TYR A 166 -24.66 -1.49 -35.20
N ASP A 167 -24.25 -0.28 -34.76
CA ASP A 167 -22.89 -0.03 -34.32
C ASP A 167 -22.57 -0.77 -33.02
N PHE A 168 -23.52 -0.85 -32.09
CA PHE A 168 -23.39 -1.66 -30.89
C PHE A 168 -23.18 -3.14 -31.18
N GLU A 169 -24.01 -3.73 -32.05
CA GLU A 169 -23.87 -5.11 -32.50
C GLU A 169 -22.48 -5.36 -33.10
N ARG A 170 -22.01 -4.46 -33.96
CA ARG A 170 -20.70 -4.53 -34.60
C ARG A 170 -19.55 -4.50 -33.57
N VAL A 171 -19.64 -3.62 -32.56
CA VAL A 171 -18.65 -3.55 -31.46
C VAL A 171 -18.62 -4.86 -30.68
N ILE A 172 -19.80 -5.43 -30.35
CA ILE A 172 -19.89 -6.73 -29.66
C ILE A 172 -19.27 -7.86 -30.46
N LEU A 173 -19.56 -7.93 -31.76
CA LEU A 173 -18.97 -8.95 -32.62
C LEU A 173 -17.45 -8.87 -32.71
N VAL A 174 -16.91 -7.65 -32.82
CA VAL A 174 -15.45 -7.41 -32.78
C VAL A 174 -14.84 -7.81 -31.44
N LEU A 175 -15.51 -7.49 -30.35
CA LEU A 175 -15.07 -7.84 -29.00
C LEU A 175 -15.02 -9.37 -28.82
N LEU A 176 -16.11 -10.07 -29.18
CA LEU A 176 -16.19 -11.52 -29.08
C LEU A 176 -15.11 -12.20 -29.95
N LYS A 177 -14.88 -11.71 -31.18
CA LYS A 177 -13.80 -12.20 -32.03
C LYS A 177 -12.41 -12.02 -31.36
N LYS A 178 -12.16 -10.87 -30.77
CA LYS A 178 -10.90 -10.61 -30.04
C LYS A 178 -10.73 -11.45 -28.77
N MET A 179 -11.83 -11.86 -28.14
CA MET A 179 -11.84 -12.79 -27.02
C MET A 179 -11.71 -14.26 -27.40
N GLY A 180 -11.56 -14.56 -28.71
CA GLY A 180 -11.43 -15.95 -29.23
C GLY A 180 -12.77 -16.65 -29.44
N TYR A 181 -13.91 -15.96 -29.32
CA TYR A 181 -15.21 -16.52 -29.67
C TYR A 181 -15.44 -16.31 -31.16
N GLY A 182 -15.56 -17.37 -31.93
CA GLY A 182 -15.94 -17.27 -33.35
C GLY A 182 -15.01 -17.97 -34.36
N GLU A 183 -13.90 -18.55 -33.94
CA GLU A 183 -13.06 -19.38 -34.80
C GLU A 183 -13.76 -20.67 -35.25
N TYR A 184 -14.85 -21.06 -34.60
CA TYR A 184 -15.62 -22.26 -34.90
C TYR A 184 -16.69 -22.09 -35.99
N VAL A 185 -16.97 -20.86 -36.47
CA VAL A 185 -18.07 -20.60 -37.42
C VAL A 185 -17.59 -20.66 -38.87
N GLU A 186 -16.31 -20.48 -39.14
CA GLU A 186 -15.77 -20.54 -40.53
C GLU A 186 -15.53 -21.96 -41.07
N THR A 187 -15.45 -22.98 -40.22
CA THR A 187 -15.23 -24.36 -40.62
C THR A 187 -16.51 -25.14 -41.02
N SER A 188 -17.70 -24.57 -40.77
CA SER A 188 -18.97 -25.23 -41.08
C SER A 188 -19.63 -24.81 -42.41
N LYS A 189 -18.99 -23.93 -43.19
CA LYS A 189 -19.52 -23.50 -44.53
C LYS A 189 -18.78 -24.03 -45.76
N SER A 190 -17.98 -25.07 -45.58
CA SER A 190 -17.42 -25.80 -46.75
C SER A 190 -17.88 -27.25 -46.76
N ARG A 191 -19.17 -27.44 -47.13
CA ARG A 191 -19.70 -28.64 -47.75
C ARG A 191 -20.94 -28.29 -48.54
#